data_f61689e77e3725f693d819a3a4a77f98
#
_entry.id   f61689e77e3725f693d819a3a4a77f98
#
_cell.length_a   1.000
_cell.length_b   1.000
_cell.length_c   1.000
_cell.angle_alpha   90.00
_cell.angle_beta   90.00
_cell.angle_gamma   90.00
#
_symmetry.space_group_name_H-M   'P 1'
#
loop_
_entity.id
_entity.type
_entity.pdbx_description
1 polymer ?
#
loop_
_entity_poly.entity_id
_entity_poly.type
_entity_poly.pdbx_seq_one_letter_code
_entity_poly.pdbx_strand_id
1 'polypeptide(L)'
;MAYKLNAVTIRANNTEDGMKKINELWYDVTSGKLPILFDSEHSFQQGISPVSMYSNYASDETGDYDLTIMGVTSDFFMQMELLVQQGRYKKYDISNDNGDIGICTKQAWEKVWEEQKNGDIKRIFTKDYESAVPGEYTKDGNAHCYLYIAV
;
A
#
# COMPACT_ATOMS: atom_id res chain seq x y z
N MET A 1 -25.11 -0.22 9.70
CA MET A 1 -24.99 -1.18 8.59
C MET A 1 -23.60 -1.77 8.60
N ALA A 2 -23.50 -3.08 8.73
CA ALA A 2 -22.21 -3.73 8.56
C ALA A 2 -21.89 -3.77 7.07
N TYR A 3 -20.74 -3.29 6.67
CA TYR A 3 -20.31 -3.42 5.29
C TYR A 3 -19.15 -4.39 5.18
N LYS A 4 -19.03 -4.98 4.01
CA LYS A 4 -17.96 -5.94 3.74
C LYS A 4 -16.66 -5.22 3.42
N LEU A 5 -15.58 -5.75 3.91
CA LEU A 5 -14.25 -5.37 3.45
C LEU A 5 -14.06 -6.00 2.08
N ASN A 6 -14.17 -5.19 1.05
CA ASN A 6 -14.00 -5.64 -0.32
C ASN A 6 -12.55 -5.46 -0.74
N ALA A 7 -12.11 -6.28 -1.67
CA ALA A 7 -10.80 -6.20 -2.27
C ALA A 7 -10.93 -6.37 -3.78
N VAL A 8 -10.02 -5.75 -4.52
CA VAL A 8 -9.89 -5.92 -5.96
C VAL A 8 -8.45 -6.23 -6.29
N THR A 9 -8.23 -7.21 -7.15
CA THR A 9 -6.89 -7.66 -7.53
C THR A 9 -6.71 -7.56 -9.04
N ILE A 10 -5.57 -7.04 -9.47
CA ILE A 10 -5.14 -7.05 -10.87
C ILE A 10 -3.74 -7.65 -10.96
N ARG A 11 -3.42 -8.22 -12.14
CA ARG A 11 -2.05 -8.61 -12.46
C ARG A 11 -1.33 -7.42 -13.10
N ALA A 12 -0.18 -7.03 -12.55
CA ALA A 12 0.54 -5.83 -12.98
C ALA A 12 2.06 -6.03 -12.91
N ASN A 13 2.78 -5.01 -13.28
CA ASN A 13 4.24 -4.95 -13.17
C ASN A 13 4.68 -3.48 -13.11
N ASN A 14 5.98 -3.26 -12.97
CA ASN A 14 6.56 -1.92 -12.87
C ASN A 14 6.94 -1.29 -14.21
N THR A 15 6.47 -1.87 -15.32
CA THR A 15 6.61 -1.25 -16.66
C THR A 15 5.63 -0.08 -16.80
N GLU A 16 5.82 0.73 -17.84
CA GLU A 16 4.92 1.84 -18.16
C GLU A 16 3.46 1.37 -18.29
N ASP A 17 3.23 0.26 -19.01
CA ASP A 17 1.89 -0.32 -19.18
C ASP A 17 1.31 -0.83 -17.85
N GLY A 18 2.14 -1.47 -17.03
CA GLY A 18 1.73 -1.95 -15.70
C GLY A 18 1.36 -0.81 -14.77
N MET A 19 2.15 0.25 -14.75
CA MET A 19 1.86 1.44 -13.95
C MET A 19 0.59 2.15 -14.40
N LYS A 20 0.32 2.15 -15.71
CA LYS A 20 -0.93 2.68 -16.25
C LYS A 20 -2.14 1.91 -15.72
N LYS A 21 -2.08 0.58 -15.69
CA LYS A 21 -3.14 -0.26 -15.12
C LYS A 21 -3.37 0.04 -13.65
N ILE A 22 -2.29 0.22 -12.89
CA ILE A 22 -2.37 0.54 -11.46
C ILE A 22 -3.05 1.89 -11.25
N ASN A 23 -2.66 2.90 -12.03
CA ASN A 23 -3.25 4.24 -11.95
C ASN A 23 -4.74 4.22 -12.33
N GLU A 24 -5.13 3.48 -13.35
CA GLU A 24 -6.53 3.32 -13.74
C GLU A 24 -7.35 2.64 -12.65
N LEU A 25 -6.79 1.63 -11.99
CA LEU A 25 -7.45 0.96 -10.87
C LEU A 25 -7.67 1.92 -9.71
N TRP A 26 -6.66 2.70 -9.32
CA TRP A 26 -6.80 3.70 -8.27
C TRP A 26 -7.82 4.77 -8.62
N TYR A 27 -7.85 5.20 -9.88
CA TYR A 27 -8.87 6.14 -10.35
C TYR A 27 -10.28 5.54 -10.18
N ASP A 28 -10.48 4.29 -10.56
CA ASP A 28 -11.77 3.61 -10.41
C ASP A 28 -12.18 3.47 -8.93
N VAL A 29 -11.23 3.23 -8.05
CA VAL A 29 -11.49 3.15 -6.60
C VAL A 29 -11.87 4.52 -6.05
N THR A 30 -11.08 5.56 -6.34
CA THR A 30 -11.30 6.90 -5.77
C THR A 30 -12.48 7.64 -6.39
N SER A 31 -12.88 7.31 -7.62
CA SER A 31 -14.04 7.91 -8.28
C SER A 31 -15.38 7.29 -7.85
N GLY A 32 -15.33 6.24 -7.02
CA GLY A 32 -16.54 5.54 -6.58
C GLY A 32 -17.08 4.49 -7.55
N LYS A 33 -16.40 4.26 -8.66
CA LYS A 33 -16.77 3.21 -9.61
C LYS A 33 -16.58 1.82 -9.00
N LEU A 34 -15.58 1.66 -8.13
CA LEU A 34 -15.36 0.46 -7.34
C LEU A 34 -15.50 0.85 -5.85
N PRO A 35 -16.63 0.57 -5.20
CA PRO A 35 -16.93 1.08 -3.86
C PRO A 35 -16.27 0.22 -2.76
N ILE A 36 -14.94 0.12 -2.80
CA ILE A 36 -14.19 -0.63 -1.79
C ILE A 36 -14.01 0.19 -0.52
N LEU A 37 -13.79 1.51 -0.68
CA LEU A 37 -13.44 2.41 0.40
C LEU A 37 -14.58 3.37 0.76
N PHE A 38 -15.58 3.47 -0.09
CA PHE A 38 -16.67 4.43 0.06
C PHE A 38 -17.99 3.71 0.29
N ASP A 39 -18.88 4.36 1.01
CA ASP A 39 -20.26 3.90 1.16
C ASP A 39 -21.09 4.23 -0.09
N SER A 40 -22.41 3.94 -0.03
CA SER A 40 -23.31 4.18 -1.14
C SER A 40 -23.48 5.67 -1.51
N GLU A 41 -23.04 6.58 -0.64
CA GLU A 41 -23.10 8.02 -0.84
C GLU A 41 -21.75 8.61 -1.24
N HIS A 42 -20.78 7.76 -1.57
CA HIS A 42 -19.38 8.13 -1.88
C HIS A 42 -18.65 8.80 -0.71
N SER A 43 -19.11 8.58 0.51
CA SER A 43 -18.41 9.03 1.72
C SER A 43 -17.38 7.99 2.13
N PHE A 44 -16.22 8.46 2.59
CA PHE A 44 -15.14 7.58 3.04
C PHE A 44 -15.62 6.75 4.23
N GLN A 45 -15.45 5.43 4.17
CA GLN A 45 -15.90 4.54 5.24
C GLN A 45 -15.06 4.75 6.50
N GLN A 46 -15.72 5.09 7.60
CA GLN A 46 -15.05 5.36 8.86
C GLN A 46 -14.42 4.07 9.43
N GLY A 47 -13.19 4.18 9.92
CA GLY A 47 -12.46 3.04 10.50
C GLY A 47 -11.88 2.08 9.47
N ILE A 48 -11.98 2.40 8.17
CA ILE A 48 -11.40 1.61 7.09
C ILE A 48 -10.28 2.40 6.45
N SER A 49 -9.15 1.76 6.26
CA SER A 49 -7.98 2.33 5.56
C SER A 49 -7.68 1.55 4.30
N PRO A 50 -7.32 2.23 3.20
CA PRO A 50 -6.89 1.54 1.99
C PRO A 50 -5.47 1.00 2.17
N VAL A 51 -5.26 -0.23 1.73
CA VAL A 51 -3.94 -0.87 1.71
C VAL A 51 -3.76 -1.56 0.37
N SER A 52 -2.59 -1.37 -0.23
CA SER A 52 -2.17 -2.12 -1.39
C SER A 52 -1.34 -3.31 -0.94
N MET A 53 -1.72 -4.51 -1.37
CA MET A 53 -0.95 -5.73 -1.13
C MET A 53 -0.32 -6.16 -2.45
N TYR A 54 0.98 -6.35 -2.45
CA TYR A 54 1.74 -6.91 -3.56
C TYR A 54 2.06 -8.37 -3.23
N SER A 55 1.64 -9.29 -4.09
CA SER A 55 1.76 -10.72 -3.84
C SER A 55 1.92 -11.50 -5.13
N ASN A 56 2.08 -12.82 -5.00
CA ASN A 56 2.17 -13.73 -6.13
C ASN A 56 3.18 -13.26 -7.18
N TYR A 57 4.36 -12.86 -6.72
CA TYR A 57 5.45 -12.41 -7.58
C TYR A 57 5.92 -13.52 -8.51
N ALA A 58 6.04 -13.20 -9.81
CA ALA A 58 6.60 -14.13 -10.78
C ALA A 58 8.10 -14.34 -10.56
N SER A 59 8.79 -13.30 -10.09
CA SER A 59 10.22 -13.32 -9.79
C SER A 59 10.55 -12.33 -8.68
N ASP A 60 11.04 -11.17 -9.03
CA ASP A 60 11.36 -10.04 -8.14
C ASP A 60 10.55 -8.81 -8.55
N GLU A 61 11.01 -7.61 -8.19
CA GLU A 61 10.35 -6.35 -8.53
C GLU A 61 10.32 -6.05 -10.03
N THR A 62 11.07 -6.78 -10.84
CA THR A 62 11.08 -6.59 -12.30
C THR A 62 10.06 -7.47 -13.02
N GLY A 63 9.50 -8.47 -12.34
CA GLY A 63 8.50 -9.36 -12.90
C GLY A 63 7.07 -8.92 -12.60
N ASP A 64 6.14 -9.76 -13.02
CA ASP A 64 4.72 -9.55 -12.75
C ASP A 64 4.40 -9.88 -11.28
N TYR A 65 3.38 -9.22 -10.75
CA TYR A 65 2.85 -9.46 -9.42
C TYR A 65 1.34 -9.19 -9.40
N ASP A 66 0.68 -9.68 -8.37
CA ASP A 66 -0.71 -9.31 -8.10
C ASP A 66 -0.72 -8.06 -7.21
N LEU A 67 -1.47 -7.04 -7.62
CA LEU A 67 -1.78 -5.89 -6.81
C LEU A 67 -3.22 -6.00 -6.34
N THR A 68 -3.40 -6.05 -5.02
CA THR A 68 -4.70 -6.07 -4.39
C THR A 68 -4.89 -4.79 -3.60
N ILE A 69 -5.94 -4.03 -3.94
CA ILE A 69 -6.36 -2.88 -3.13
C ILE A 69 -7.49 -3.36 -2.24
N MET A 70 -7.35 -3.17 -0.93
CA MET A 70 -8.32 -3.65 0.06
C MET A 70 -8.53 -2.62 1.15
N GLY A 71 -9.74 -2.63 1.74
CA GLY A 71 -10.03 -1.87 2.94
C GLY A 71 -9.72 -2.70 4.17
N VAL A 72 -8.96 -2.15 5.11
CA VAL A 72 -8.58 -2.84 6.35
C VAL A 72 -8.95 -2.03 7.57
N THR A 73 -9.12 -2.72 8.69
CA THR A 73 -9.35 -2.10 10.00
C THR A 73 -8.01 -1.94 10.75
N SER A 74 -8.06 -1.32 11.93
CA SER A 74 -6.86 -1.15 12.78
C SER A 74 -6.20 -2.47 13.17
N ASP A 75 -6.95 -3.58 13.21
CA ASP A 75 -6.41 -4.90 13.54
C ASP A 75 -5.31 -5.33 12.56
N PHE A 76 -5.44 -4.97 11.29
CA PHE A 76 -4.41 -5.25 10.29
C PHE A 76 -3.07 -4.63 10.70
N PHE A 77 -3.08 -3.35 11.08
CA PHE A 77 -1.86 -2.64 11.46
C PHE A 77 -1.25 -3.18 12.75
N MET A 78 -2.09 -3.60 13.70
CA MET A 78 -1.63 -4.23 14.94
C MET A 78 -0.90 -5.55 14.64
N GLN A 79 -1.44 -6.37 13.74
CA GLN A 79 -0.78 -7.61 13.31
C GLN A 79 0.54 -7.33 12.60
N MET A 80 0.58 -6.32 11.72
CA MET A 80 1.80 -5.97 11.01
C MET A 80 2.89 -5.49 11.97
N GLU A 81 2.55 -4.72 13.00
CA GLU A 81 3.52 -4.30 14.02
C GLU A 81 4.12 -5.51 14.77
N LEU A 82 3.31 -6.52 15.07
CA LEU A 82 3.81 -7.76 15.67
C LEU A 82 4.80 -8.48 14.76
N LEU A 83 4.50 -8.56 13.46
CA LEU A 83 5.37 -9.20 12.49
C LEU A 83 6.68 -8.44 12.30
N VAL A 84 6.65 -7.11 12.40
CA VAL A 84 7.86 -6.28 12.40
C VAL A 84 8.71 -6.59 13.64
N GLN A 85 8.10 -6.67 14.81
CA GLN A 85 8.80 -7.03 16.05
C GLN A 85 9.43 -8.41 15.99
N GLN A 86 8.79 -9.34 15.27
CA GLN A 86 9.30 -10.71 15.08
C GLN A 86 10.40 -10.79 14.00
N GLY A 87 10.73 -9.70 13.34
CA GLY A 87 11.74 -9.67 12.29
C GLY A 87 11.30 -10.25 10.95
N ARG A 88 9.99 -10.49 10.77
CA ARG A 88 9.44 -11.02 9.51
C ARG A 88 9.18 -9.95 8.47
N TYR A 89 8.99 -8.70 8.91
CA TYR A 89 8.75 -7.54 8.07
C TYR A 89 9.64 -6.39 8.49
N LYS A 90 10.08 -5.61 7.53
CA LYS A 90 10.70 -4.33 7.79
C LYS A 90 9.71 -3.23 7.46
N LYS A 91 9.51 -2.31 8.40
CA LYS A 91 8.61 -1.18 8.24
C LYS A 91 9.38 0.05 7.77
N TYR A 92 8.81 0.74 6.79
CA TYR A 92 9.27 2.05 6.33
C TYR A 92 8.16 3.06 6.58
N ASP A 93 8.50 4.23 7.09
CA ASP A 93 7.59 5.35 7.29
C ASP A 93 8.22 6.59 6.68
N ILE A 94 7.74 6.99 5.52
CA ILE A 94 8.18 8.19 4.83
C ILE A 94 7.05 9.21 4.89
N SER A 95 7.38 10.41 5.38
CA SER A 95 6.39 11.48 5.51
C SER A 95 6.88 12.77 4.87
N ASN A 96 5.94 13.65 4.52
CA ASN A 96 6.23 15.03 4.16
C ASN A 96 5.16 15.98 4.69
N ASP A 97 5.52 17.25 4.81
CA ASP A 97 4.67 18.30 5.36
C ASP A 97 3.84 19.02 4.30
N ASN A 98 4.09 18.77 3.01
CA ASN A 98 3.34 19.38 1.92
C ASN A 98 2.11 18.57 1.50
N GLY A 99 1.85 17.43 2.14
CA GLY A 99 0.67 16.62 1.88
C GLY A 99 0.72 15.78 0.60
N ASP A 100 1.84 15.71 -0.07
CA ASP A 100 1.96 14.99 -1.34
C ASP A 100 2.23 13.49 -1.10
N ILE A 101 1.18 12.69 -1.15
CA ILE A 101 1.24 11.24 -0.95
C ILE A 101 2.04 10.57 -2.07
N GLY A 102 1.91 11.05 -3.31
CA GLY A 102 2.63 10.49 -4.44
C GLY A 102 4.15 10.56 -4.26
N ILE A 103 4.62 11.69 -3.74
CA ILE A 103 6.05 11.87 -3.43
C ILE A 103 6.47 10.95 -2.30
N CYS A 104 5.68 10.86 -1.21
CA CYS A 104 5.97 9.96 -0.09
C CYS A 104 6.09 8.51 -0.55
N THR A 105 5.14 8.05 -1.36
CA THR A 105 5.11 6.68 -1.87
C THR A 105 6.32 6.38 -2.74
N LYS A 106 6.64 7.30 -3.65
CA LYS A 106 7.81 7.16 -4.51
C LYS A 106 9.10 7.08 -3.70
N GLN A 107 9.28 7.97 -2.74
CA GLN A 107 10.47 8.00 -1.89
C GLN A 107 10.60 6.73 -1.03
N ALA A 108 9.47 6.22 -0.54
CA ALA A 108 9.46 5.00 0.26
C ALA A 108 9.95 3.80 -0.56
N TRP A 109 9.44 3.62 -1.77
CA TRP A 109 9.86 2.53 -2.64
C TRP A 109 11.31 2.69 -3.13
N GLU A 110 11.74 3.91 -3.44
CA GLU A 110 13.13 4.18 -3.80
C GLU A 110 14.10 3.76 -2.68
N LYS A 111 13.70 4.02 -1.43
CA LYS A 111 14.50 3.60 -0.27
C LYS A 111 14.59 2.08 -0.15
N VAL A 112 13.49 1.36 -0.36
CA VAL A 112 13.48 -0.11 -0.37
C VAL A 112 14.43 -0.65 -1.43
N TRP A 113 14.34 -0.13 -2.65
CA TRP A 113 15.16 -0.59 -3.76
C TRP A 113 16.64 -0.29 -3.54
N GLU A 114 16.96 0.87 -2.96
CA GLU A 114 18.32 1.23 -2.61
C GLU A 114 18.90 0.27 -1.56
N GLU A 115 18.18 0.02 -0.47
CA GLU A 115 18.61 -0.90 0.58
C GLU A 115 18.75 -2.34 0.06
N GLN A 116 17.85 -2.76 -0.81
CA GLN A 116 17.93 -4.06 -1.47
C GLN A 116 19.18 -4.16 -2.34
N LYS A 117 19.47 -3.14 -3.14
CA LYS A 117 20.65 -3.08 -4.00
C LYS A 117 21.95 -3.10 -3.19
N ASN A 118 21.96 -2.40 -2.05
CA ASN A 118 23.14 -2.32 -1.17
C ASN A 118 23.31 -3.57 -0.28
N GLY A 119 22.34 -4.48 -0.28
CA GLY A 119 22.37 -5.66 0.56
C GLY A 119 21.95 -5.42 2.01
N ASP A 120 21.39 -4.25 2.33
CA ASP A 120 20.92 -3.91 3.68
C ASP A 120 19.67 -4.69 4.06
N ILE A 121 18.86 -5.08 3.07
CA ILE A 121 17.71 -5.95 3.27
C ILE A 121 17.72 -7.07 2.24
N LYS A 122 17.12 -8.19 2.62
CA LYS A 122 16.91 -9.33 1.73
C LYS A 122 15.41 -9.62 1.63
N ARG A 123 14.80 -9.19 0.54
CA ARG A 123 13.37 -9.41 0.30
C ARG A 123 13.11 -10.87 -0.07
N ILE A 124 12.00 -11.40 0.39
CA ILE A 124 11.59 -12.77 0.09
C ILE A 124 10.45 -12.85 -0.93
N PHE A 125 9.90 -11.70 -1.35
CA PHE A 125 8.88 -11.58 -2.41
C PHE A 125 7.67 -12.49 -2.20
N THR A 126 7.13 -12.48 -0.98
CA THR A 126 5.89 -13.20 -0.63
C THR A 126 4.70 -12.26 -0.67
N LYS A 127 4.59 -11.38 0.32
CA LYS A 127 3.55 -10.35 0.38
C LYS A 127 4.14 -9.10 0.98
N ASP A 128 4.00 -7.99 0.26
CA ASP A 128 4.40 -6.66 0.73
C ASP A 128 3.17 -5.76 0.78
N TYR A 129 3.16 -4.81 1.69
CA TYR A 129 2.00 -3.93 1.91
C TYR A 129 2.41 -2.48 1.86
N GLU A 130 1.53 -1.65 1.28
CA GLU A 130 1.69 -0.21 1.18
C GLU A 130 0.43 0.48 1.72
N SER A 131 0.61 1.39 2.66
CA SER A 131 -0.47 2.21 3.20
C SER A 131 -0.11 3.68 3.02
N ALA A 132 -0.76 4.37 2.10
CA ALA A 132 -0.58 5.79 1.85
C ALA A 132 -1.70 6.56 2.56
N VAL A 133 -1.35 7.43 3.52
CA VAL A 133 -2.31 8.12 4.38
C VAL A 133 -2.17 9.63 4.20
N PRO A 134 -3.23 10.31 3.72
CA PRO A 134 -3.25 11.78 3.65
C PRO A 134 -3.07 12.42 5.02
N GLY A 135 -2.45 13.61 5.03
CA GLY A 135 -2.18 14.33 6.28
C GLY A 135 -3.42 14.62 7.13
N GLU A 136 -4.57 14.81 6.49
CA GLU A 136 -5.83 15.07 7.19
C GLU A 136 -6.29 13.90 8.08
N TYR A 137 -5.76 12.69 7.85
CA TYR A 137 -6.10 11.49 8.61
C TYR A 137 -4.97 11.03 9.53
N THR A 138 -3.88 11.81 9.66
CA THR A 138 -2.74 11.46 10.51
C THR A 138 -2.70 12.35 11.76
N LYS A 139 -2.01 11.88 12.81
CA LYS A 139 -1.90 12.62 14.07
C LYS A 139 -1.03 13.86 13.94
N ASP A 140 0.00 13.81 13.09
CA ASP A 140 0.96 14.91 12.90
C ASP A 140 0.56 15.87 11.77
N GLY A 141 -0.53 15.59 11.07
CA GLY A 141 -0.98 16.41 9.94
C GLY A 141 -0.16 16.25 8.66
N ASN A 142 0.79 15.35 8.63
CA ASN A 142 1.64 15.09 7.47
C ASN A 142 1.15 13.88 6.69
N ALA A 143 1.36 13.88 5.37
CA ALA A 143 1.15 12.68 4.56
C ALA A 143 2.20 11.64 4.90
N HIS A 144 1.79 10.38 5.02
CA HIS A 144 2.68 9.26 5.30
C HIS A 144 2.49 8.13 4.30
N CYS A 145 3.59 7.51 3.89
CA CYS A 145 3.57 6.21 3.23
C CYS A 145 4.26 5.19 4.14
N TYR A 146 3.51 4.18 4.54
CA TYR A 146 4.01 3.07 5.33
C TYR A 146 4.19 1.87 4.41
N LEU A 147 5.39 1.31 4.38
CA LEU A 147 5.66 0.06 3.68
C LEU A 147 6.01 -1.03 4.69
N TYR A 148 5.46 -2.20 4.48
CA TYR A 148 5.80 -3.41 5.23
C TYR A 148 6.35 -4.40 4.22
N ILE A 149 7.65 -4.63 4.28
CA ILE A 149 8.38 -5.44 3.31
C ILE A 149 8.79 -6.77 3.96
N ALA A 150 8.36 -7.87 3.36
CA ALA A 150 8.70 -9.21 3.83
C ALA A 150 10.20 -9.48 3.66
N VAL A 151 10.84 -9.87 4.74
CA VAL A 151 12.28 -10.12 4.77
C VAL A 151 12.63 -11.45 5.42
#